data_399bfa8fb309feee6f7eb7e2302b5c14
#
_entry.id   399bfa8fb309feee6f7eb7e2302b5c14
#
_cell.length_a   1.000
_cell.length_b   1.000
_cell.length_c   1.000
_cell.angle_alpha   90.00
_cell.angle_beta   90.00
_cell.angle_gamma   90.00
#
_symmetry.space_group_name_H-M   'P 1'
#
loop_
_entity.id
_entity.type
_entity.pdbx_description
1 polymer ?
#
loop_
_entity_poly.entity_id
_entity_poly.type
_entity_poly.pdbx_seq_one_letter_code
_entity_poly.pdbx_strand_id
1 'polypeptide(L)'
;MKKRRNRSDSSAWMALPLYIFTIVFVVCPLIYMVALSFATPSRGFGVTWKFTLDNYRNILEPVYLNTFVESLKLAFTSTIVIALIGYPFGYFMARLPEHRKKKAQLLLSTPFWVNSLIRLYGWIIILQKKGLLNFVLIKLGIIEKPLSILYSYPAIVIGMIYVLLPFMIMSVYSSAEKLDWSYVEAARDLGASRLQAFFTITLKLTLPGLLSGVILTFVPSMGCLLYTSPSPRDMRRS
;
A
#
# COMPACT_ATOMS: atom_id res chain seq x y z
N MET A 1 -26.27 -41.63 28.92
CA MET A 1 -25.16 -40.63 28.83
C MET A 1 -24.53 -40.71 27.44
N LYS A 2 -24.81 -39.74 26.56
CA LYS A 2 -24.34 -39.71 25.16
C LYS A 2 -23.00 -38.99 25.14
N LYS A 3 -21.89 -39.71 24.89
CA LYS A 3 -20.52 -39.26 24.82
C LYS A 3 -20.44 -38.13 23.73
N ARG A 4 -20.25 -36.88 24.12
CA ARG A 4 -19.95 -35.75 23.20
C ARG A 4 -18.64 -36.08 22.51
N ARG A 5 -18.73 -36.58 21.29
CA ARG A 5 -17.59 -36.83 20.40
C ARG A 5 -16.90 -35.50 20.13
N ASN A 6 -15.66 -35.36 20.58
CA ASN A 6 -14.83 -34.18 20.44
C ASN A 6 -14.75 -33.77 18.96
N ARG A 7 -15.51 -32.76 18.57
CA ARG A 7 -15.47 -32.18 17.21
C ARG A 7 -14.20 -31.35 16.98
N SER A 8 -13.41 -31.06 18.02
CA SER A 8 -12.18 -30.27 17.95
C SER A 8 -11.04 -30.98 17.23
N ASP A 9 -10.92 -32.30 17.40
CA ASP A 9 -9.77 -33.04 16.85
C ASP A 9 -9.84 -33.19 15.33
N SER A 10 -11.05 -33.39 14.78
CA SER A 10 -11.23 -33.46 13.32
C SER A 10 -10.93 -32.13 12.59
N SER A 11 -11.21 -31.00 13.22
CA SER A 11 -10.90 -29.67 12.65
C SER A 11 -9.41 -29.39 12.64
N ALA A 12 -8.67 -29.83 13.67
CA ALA A 12 -7.23 -29.67 13.74
C ALA A 12 -6.51 -30.46 12.64
N TRP A 13 -6.94 -31.67 12.34
CA TRP A 13 -6.40 -32.48 11.25
C TRP A 13 -6.66 -31.89 9.87
N MET A 14 -7.82 -31.27 9.64
CA MET A 14 -8.14 -30.58 8.40
C MET A 14 -7.30 -29.31 8.22
N ALA A 15 -6.90 -28.64 9.30
CA ALA A 15 -6.05 -27.45 9.25
C ALA A 15 -4.54 -27.79 9.17
N LEU A 16 -4.15 -29.05 9.42
CA LEU A 16 -2.74 -29.46 9.44
C LEU A 16 -1.97 -29.11 8.16
N PRO A 17 -2.48 -29.33 6.93
CA PRO A 17 -1.77 -28.95 5.71
C PRO A 17 -1.50 -27.44 5.64
N LEU A 18 -2.45 -26.60 6.11
CA LEU A 18 -2.30 -25.16 6.16
C LEU A 18 -1.23 -24.74 7.18
N TYR A 19 -1.19 -25.36 8.36
CA TYR A 19 -0.15 -25.10 9.36
C TYR A 19 1.24 -25.49 8.84
N ILE A 20 1.38 -26.66 8.21
CA ILE A 20 2.66 -27.10 7.61
C ILE A 20 3.09 -26.10 6.55
N PHE A 21 2.20 -25.71 5.65
CA PHE A 21 2.49 -24.71 4.61
C PHE A 21 2.95 -23.40 5.25
N THR A 22 2.23 -22.88 6.24
CA THR A 22 2.58 -21.63 6.92
C THR A 22 3.93 -21.72 7.62
N ILE A 23 4.23 -22.82 8.31
CA ILE A 23 5.51 -23.01 9.00
C ILE A 23 6.64 -23.05 7.96
N VAL A 24 6.52 -23.87 6.92
CA VAL A 24 7.59 -24.08 5.94
C VAL A 24 7.82 -22.83 5.08
N PHE A 25 6.77 -22.17 4.59
CA PHE A 25 6.90 -21.09 3.61
C PHE A 25 6.86 -19.68 4.22
N VAL A 26 6.42 -19.53 5.46
CA VAL A 26 6.38 -18.22 6.13
C VAL A 26 7.32 -18.19 7.33
N VAL A 27 7.16 -19.11 8.28
CA VAL A 27 7.92 -19.05 9.53
C VAL A 27 9.40 -19.41 9.33
N CYS A 28 9.71 -20.47 8.58
CA CYS A 28 11.12 -20.85 8.32
C CYS A 28 11.93 -19.75 7.62
N PRO A 29 11.45 -19.11 6.54
CA PRO A 29 12.16 -17.99 5.93
C PRO A 29 12.34 -16.80 6.87
N LEU A 30 11.33 -16.48 7.71
CA LEU A 30 11.45 -15.40 8.69
C LEU A 30 12.51 -15.71 9.75
N ILE A 31 12.53 -16.93 10.30
CA ILE A 31 13.58 -17.38 11.24
C ILE A 31 14.94 -17.32 10.57
N TYR A 32 15.04 -17.76 9.30
CA TYR A 32 16.28 -17.69 8.54
C TYR A 32 16.76 -16.25 8.33
N MET A 33 15.86 -15.32 8.01
CA MET A 33 16.19 -13.88 7.90
C MET A 33 16.69 -13.31 9.24
N VAL A 34 16.05 -13.67 10.36
CA VAL A 34 16.52 -13.27 11.69
C VAL A 34 17.89 -13.87 11.98
N ALA A 35 18.14 -15.14 11.66
CA ALA A 35 19.45 -15.76 11.82
C ALA A 35 20.53 -15.06 10.96
N LEU A 36 20.20 -14.71 9.71
CA LEU A 36 21.10 -13.96 8.82
C LEU A 36 21.43 -12.57 9.36
N SER A 37 20.52 -11.91 10.08
CA SER A 37 20.78 -10.58 10.65
C SER A 37 21.93 -10.57 11.67
N PHE A 38 22.23 -11.74 12.26
CA PHE A 38 23.35 -11.94 13.21
C PHE A 38 24.59 -12.54 12.53
N ALA A 39 24.55 -12.80 11.22
CA ALA A 39 25.68 -13.37 10.49
C ALA A 39 26.55 -12.27 9.87
N THR A 40 27.85 -12.55 9.72
CA THR A 40 28.79 -11.62 9.08
C THR A 40 28.73 -11.76 7.56
N PRO A 41 28.59 -10.66 6.78
CA PRO A 41 28.63 -10.73 5.31
C PRO A 41 30.01 -11.23 4.85
N SER A 42 30.02 -12.19 3.93
CA SER A 42 31.26 -12.67 3.30
C SER A 42 31.68 -11.71 2.18
N ARG A 43 32.99 -11.63 1.90
CA ARG A 43 33.54 -10.83 0.78
C ARG A 43 33.16 -11.37 -0.61
N GLY A 44 32.43 -12.54 -0.69
CA GLY A 44 31.88 -13.13 -1.90
C GLY A 44 30.37 -13.30 -1.81
N PHE A 45 29.79 -14.19 -2.64
CA PHE A 45 28.40 -14.56 -2.51
C PHE A 45 28.22 -15.48 -1.28
N GLY A 46 27.48 -15.01 -0.26
CA GLY A 46 27.14 -15.80 0.93
C GLY A 46 27.39 -15.08 2.24
N VAL A 47 27.16 -15.78 3.35
CA VAL A 47 27.36 -15.31 4.72
C VAL A 47 28.26 -16.24 5.48
N THR A 48 29.11 -15.69 6.34
CA THR A 48 29.91 -16.45 7.29
C THR A 48 29.12 -16.56 8.59
N TRP A 49 28.87 -17.74 9.08
CA TRP A 49 28.15 -17.98 10.34
C TRP A 49 29.02 -17.62 11.56
N LYS A 50 29.41 -16.34 11.63
CA LYS A 50 30.00 -15.75 12.82
C LYS A 50 29.02 -14.77 13.40
N PHE A 51 28.65 -14.94 14.66
CA PHE A 51 27.74 -14.04 15.36
C PHE A 51 28.32 -12.63 15.41
N THR A 52 27.57 -11.65 14.90
CA THR A 52 27.94 -10.24 14.97
C THR A 52 26.72 -9.36 15.19
N LEU A 53 26.92 -8.24 15.86
CA LEU A 53 25.94 -7.17 15.99
C LEU A 53 26.27 -5.97 15.09
N ASP A 54 27.33 -6.05 14.28
CA ASP A 54 27.77 -4.96 13.42
C ASP A 54 26.68 -4.55 12.41
N ASN A 55 25.88 -5.49 11.94
CA ASN A 55 24.77 -5.19 11.05
C ASN A 55 23.78 -4.20 11.68
N TYR A 56 23.50 -4.34 12.98
CA TYR A 56 22.62 -3.43 13.73
C TYR A 56 23.28 -2.08 13.99
N ARG A 57 24.60 -2.04 14.18
CA ARG A 57 25.35 -0.81 14.31
C ARG A 57 25.40 -0.04 12.99
N ASN A 58 25.58 -0.75 11.88
CA ASN A 58 25.61 -0.16 10.54
C ASN A 58 24.26 0.48 10.15
N ILE A 59 23.13 -0.01 10.66
CA ILE A 59 21.81 0.62 10.44
C ILE A 59 21.77 2.07 10.97
N LEU A 60 22.57 2.38 11.98
CA LEU A 60 22.67 3.73 12.55
C LEU A 60 23.59 4.67 11.74
N GLU A 61 24.24 4.17 10.70
CA GLU A 61 25.00 5.03 9.79
C GLU A 61 24.09 6.03 9.06
N PRO A 62 24.58 7.27 8.85
CA PRO A 62 23.78 8.35 8.25
C PRO A 62 23.14 7.97 6.91
N VAL A 63 23.79 7.12 6.12
CA VAL A 63 23.28 6.67 4.81
C VAL A 63 21.97 5.90 4.95
N TYR A 64 21.94 4.94 5.89
CA TYR A 64 20.73 4.14 6.12
C TYR A 64 19.62 4.94 6.79
N LEU A 65 19.97 5.80 7.75
CA LEU A 65 19.01 6.68 8.41
C LEU A 65 18.37 7.66 7.43
N ASN A 66 19.15 8.28 6.54
CA ASN A 66 18.63 9.17 5.50
C ASN A 66 17.70 8.42 4.54
N THR A 67 18.10 7.22 4.09
CA THR A 67 17.25 6.39 3.23
C THR A 67 15.94 6.03 3.92
N PHE A 68 15.97 5.68 5.20
CA PHE A 68 14.78 5.39 5.99
C PHE A 68 13.86 6.60 6.11
N VAL A 69 14.42 7.78 6.40
CA VAL A 69 13.65 9.04 6.48
C VAL A 69 13.02 9.39 5.14
N GLU A 70 13.74 9.25 4.03
CA GLU A 70 13.18 9.51 2.69
C GLU A 70 12.06 8.51 2.34
N SER A 71 12.19 7.24 2.71
CA SER A 71 11.14 6.24 2.53
C SER A 71 9.91 6.56 3.39
N LEU A 72 10.12 7.02 4.61
CA LEU A 72 9.05 7.44 5.51
C LEU A 72 8.30 8.65 4.95
N LYS A 73 9.02 9.66 4.46
CA LYS A 73 8.42 10.83 3.79
C LYS A 73 7.60 10.40 2.57
N LEU A 74 8.14 9.50 1.74
CA LEU A 74 7.43 8.98 0.57
C LEU A 74 6.16 8.26 0.98
N ALA A 75 6.23 7.37 1.98
CA ALA A 75 5.09 6.61 2.47
C ALA A 75 4.00 7.55 3.04
N PHE A 76 4.36 8.54 3.84
CA PHE A 76 3.43 9.53 4.37
C PHE A 76 2.77 10.35 3.26
N THR A 77 3.58 10.92 2.36
CA THR A 77 3.07 11.76 1.27
C THR A 77 2.12 10.97 0.37
N SER A 78 2.53 9.76 -0.04
CA SER A 78 1.70 8.90 -0.90
C SER A 78 0.40 8.51 -0.19
N THR A 79 0.47 8.08 1.07
CA THR A 79 -0.70 7.64 1.85
C THR A 79 -1.68 8.78 2.08
N ILE A 80 -1.20 10.00 2.40
CA ILE A 80 -2.07 11.17 2.58
C ILE A 80 -2.80 11.48 1.28
N VAL A 81 -2.10 11.53 0.14
CA VAL A 81 -2.71 11.81 -1.16
C VAL A 81 -3.71 10.71 -1.53
N ILE A 82 -3.33 9.43 -1.32
CA ILE A 82 -4.21 8.29 -1.56
C ILE A 82 -5.46 8.35 -0.67
N ALA A 83 -5.32 8.75 0.60
CA ALA A 83 -6.46 8.89 1.50
C ALA A 83 -7.39 10.03 1.08
N LEU A 84 -6.83 11.18 0.71
CA LEU A 84 -7.60 12.34 0.25
C LEU A 84 -8.40 12.05 -1.03
N ILE A 85 -7.86 11.26 -1.93
CA ILE A 85 -8.54 10.86 -3.17
C ILE A 85 -9.44 9.65 -2.91
N GLY A 86 -8.91 8.62 -2.27
CA GLY A 86 -9.59 7.32 -2.10
C GLY A 86 -10.79 7.37 -1.18
N TYR A 87 -10.74 8.21 -0.12
CA TYR A 87 -11.86 8.32 0.82
C TYR A 87 -13.14 8.85 0.14
N PRO A 88 -13.14 9.98 -0.58
CA PRO A 88 -14.31 10.42 -1.31
C PRO A 88 -14.83 9.39 -2.31
N PHE A 89 -13.92 8.77 -3.09
CA PHE A 89 -14.32 7.75 -4.06
C PHE A 89 -14.98 6.54 -3.39
N GLY A 90 -14.41 5.99 -2.32
CA GLY A 90 -14.98 4.86 -1.57
C GLY A 90 -16.34 5.21 -0.96
N TYR A 91 -16.45 6.41 -0.38
CA TYR A 91 -17.69 6.91 0.17
C TYR A 91 -18.79 7.09 -0.88
N PHE A 92 -18.48 7.71 -2.03
CA PHE A 92 -19.45 7.86 -3.12
C PHE A 92 -19.84 6.51 -3.71
N MET A 93 -18.88 5.59 -3.85
CA MET A 93 -19.14 4.24 -4.34
C MET A 93 -20.14 3.48 -3.46
N ALA A 94 -20.07 3.65 -2.14
CA ALA A 94 -21.02 3.04 -1.20
C ALA A 94 -22.47 3.56 -1.37
N ARG A 95 -22.63 4.76 -1.93
CA ARG A 95 -23.94 5.38 -2.20
C ARG A 95 -24.54 5.03 -3.56
N LEU A 96 -23.79 4.37 -4.42
CA LEU A 96 -24.29 3.98 -5.74
C LEU A 96 -25.36 2.88 -5.63
N PRO A 97 -26.31 2.81 -6.58
CA PRO A 97 -27.21 1.67 -6.68
C PRO A 97 -26.45 0.38 -6.97
N GLU A 98 -26.98 -0.77 -6.53
CA GLU A 98 -26.30 -2.07 -6.56
C GLU A 98 -25.66 -2.45 -7.91
N HIS A 99 -26.37 -2.20 -9.02
CA HIS A 99 -25.84 -2.51 -10.36
C HIS A 99 -24.60 -1.66 -10.72
N ARG A 100 -24.51 -0.41 -10.22
CA ARG A 100 -23.35 0.47 -10.43
C ARG A 100 -22.22 0.16 -9.47
N LYS A 101 -22.51 -0.23 -8.22
CA LYS A 101 -21.52 -0.72 -7.27
C LYS A 101 -20.72 -1.88 -7.84
N LYS A 102 -21.41 -2.90 -8.35
CA LYS A 102 -20.76 -4.07 -8.97
C LYS A 102 -19.85 -3.69 -10.14
N LYS A 103 -20.31 -2.78 -11.01
CA LYS A 103 -19.48 -2.27 -12.12
C LYS A 103 -18.26 -1.50 -11.62
N ALA A 104 -18.41 -0.66 -10.60
CA ALA A 104 -17.30 0.10 -10.02
C ALA A 104 -16.28 -0.84 -9.37
N GLN A 105 -16.71 -1.87 -8.63
CA GLN A 105 -15.82 -2.88 -8.05
C GLN A 105 -15.03 -3.63 -9.13
N LEU A 106 -15.70 -4.07 -10.22
CA LEU A 106 -15.03 -4.73 -11.34
C LEU A 106 -13.99 -3.80 -11.97
N LEU A 107 -14.34 -2.53 -12.20
CA LEU A 107 -13.41 -1.54 -12.77
C LEU A 107 -12.19 -1.33 -11.88
N LEU A 108 -12.37 -1.23 -10.56
CA LEU A 108 -11.29 -1.10 -9.60
C LEU A 108 -10.41 -2.36 -9.52
N SER A 109 -10.99 -3.54 -9.77
CA SER A 109 -10.27 -4.81 -9.74
C SER A 109 -9.52 -5.10 -11.04
N THR A 110 -9.95 -4.52 -12.17
CA THR A 110 -9.36 -4.76 -13.51
C THR A 110 -7.83 -4.55 -13.53
N PRO A 111 -7.25 -3.51 -12.92
CA PRO A 111 -5.80 -3.32 -12.92
C PRO A 111 -5.02 -4.47 -12.27
N PHE A 112 -5.62 -5.20 -11.34
CA PHE A 112 -4.94 -6.32 -10.68
C PHE A 112 -4.77 -7.56 -11.58
N TRP A 113 -5.58 -7.68 -12.63
CA TRP A 113 -5.49 -8.78 -13.58
C TRP A 113 -4.38 -8.56 -14.61
N VAL A 114 -3.89 -7.32 -14.73
CA VAL A 114 -2.75 -7.00 -15.57
C VAL A 114 -1.45 -7.20 -14.80
N ASN A 115 -0.48 -7.85 -15.43
CA ASN A 115 0.84 -8.07 -14.82
C ASN A 115 1.46 -6.73 -14.37
N SER A 116 2.02 -6.72 -13.16
CA SER A 116 2.59 -5.51 -12.54
C SER A 116 3.75 -4.92 -13.34
N LEU A 117 4.56 -5.75 -14.01
CA LEU A 117 5.65 -5.29 -14.88
C LEU A 117 5.11 -4.51 -16.08
N ILE A 118 4.08 -5.02 -16.76
CA ILE A 118 3.47 -4.33 -17.91
C ILE A 118 2.92 -2.97 -17.48
N ARG A 119 2.28 -2.90 -16.32
CA ARG A 119 1.79 -1.64 -15.75
C ARG A 119 2.91 -0.65 -15.46
N LEU A 120 4.01 -1.13 -14.88
CA LEU A 120 5.18 -0.30 -14.58
C LEU A 120 5.80 0.25 -15.87
N TYR A 121 6.01 -0.60 -16.89
CA TYR A 121 6.51 -0.16 -18.19
C TYR A 121 5.57 0.85 -18.86
N GLY A 122 4.26 0.68 -18.76
CA GLY A 122 3.28 1.66 -19.22
C GLY A 122 3.50 3.05 -18.59
N TRP A 123 3.72 3.12 -17.28
CA TRP A 123 4.03 4.37 -16.58
C TRP A 123 5.36 4.97 -17.03
N ILE A 124 6.40 4.14 -17.19
CA ILE A 124 7.71 4.61 -17.70
C ILE A 124 7.54 5.27 -19.07
N ILE A 125 6.81 4.65 -20.00
CA ILE A 125 6.57 5.18 -21.34
C ILE A 125 5.79 6.50 -21.29
N ILE A 126 4.78 6.61 -20.43
CA ILE A 126 3.96 7.83 -20.28
C ILE A 126 4.78 8.98 -19.71
N LEU A 127 5.65 8.72 -18.72
CA LEU A 127 6.40 9.73 -17.98
C LEU A 127 7.75 10.10 -18.61
N GLN A 128 8.21 9.40 -19.65
CA GLN A 128 9.46 9.74 -20.36
C GLN A 128 9.42 11.17 -20.95
N LYS A 129 10.61 11.74 -21.19
CA LYS A 129 10.73 13.08 -21.83
C LYS A 129 9.98 13.17 -23.17
N LYS A 130 10.00 12.11 -23.96
CA LYS A 130 9.25 11.97 -25.22
C LYS A 130 7.93 11.20 -25.03
N GLY A 131 7.44 11.08 -23.79
CA GLY A 131 6.24 10.32 -23.46
C GLY A 131 4.95 11.08 -23.71
N LEU A 132 3.83 10.34 -23.59
CA LEU A 132 2.49 10.86 -23.86
C LEU A 132 2.15 12.07 -22.97
N LEU A 133 2.56 12.06 -21.71
CA LEU A 133 2.31 13.18 -20.78
C LEU A 133 2.90 14.49 -21.29
N ASN A 134 4.20 14.50 -21.64
CA ASN A 134 4.87 15.68 -22.17
C ASN A 134 4.28 16.11 -23.52
N PHE A 135 3.96 15.17 -24.39
CA PHE A 135 3.31 15.46 -25.66
C PHE A 135 1.98 16.21 -25.47
N VAL A 136 1.13 15.72 -24.56
CA VAL A 136 -0.17 16.36 -24.28
C VAL A 136 0.01 17.74 -23.63
N LEU A 137 0.92 17.88 -22.66
CA LEU A 137 1.16 19.15 -21.97
C LEU A 137 1.71 20.23 -22.90
N ILE A 138 2.61 19.87 -23.82
CA ILE A 138 3.14 20.79 -24.83
C ILE A 138 2.04 21.18 -25.83
N LYS A 139 1.25 20.22 -26.29
CA LYS A 139 0.16 20.48 -27.24
C LYS A 139 -0.94 21.37 -26.65
N LEU A 140 -1.17 21.29 -25.34
CA LEU A 140 -2.11 22.16 -24.63
C LEU A 140 -1.52 23.54 -24.28
N GLY A 141 -0.25 23.79 -24.59
CA GLY A 141 0.43 25.04 -24.28
C GLY A 141 0.72 25.28 -22.79
N ILE A 142 0.63 24.22 -21.97
CA ILE A 142 0.86 24.30 -20.52
C ILE A 142 2.36 24.39 -20.22
N ILE A 143 3.19 23.74 -21.02
CA ILE A 143 4.65 23.75 -20.89
C ILE A 143 5.29 24.00 -22.26
N GLU A 144 6.43 24.73 -22.24
CA GLU A 144 7.22 25.01 -23.46
C GLU A 144 8.29 23.92 -23.72
N LYS A 145 8.77 23.28 -22.66
CA LYS A 145 9.86 22.29 -22.73
C LYS A 145 9.43 20.99 -22.05
N PRO A 146 9.86 19.83 -22.57
CA PRO A 146 9.52 18.55 -21.96
C PRO A 146 10.10 18.42 -20.54
N LEU A 147 9.25 18.09 -19.58
CA LEU A 147 9.61 17.88 -18.19
C LEU A 147 10.36 16.54 -18.02
N SER A 148 11.44 16.54 -17.24
CA SER A 148 12.15 15.32 -16.82
C SER A 148 11.54 14.79 -15.53
N ILE A 149 10.34 14.20 -15.62
CA ILE A 149 9.59 13.72 -14.45
C ILE A 149 10.04 12.32 -14.06
N LEU A 150 10.41 11.48 -15.02
CA LEU A 150 10.81 10.10 -14.77
C LEU A 150 11.98 10.05 -13.77
N TYR A 151 11.90 9.14 -12.80
CA TYR A 151 12.83 8.98 -11.65
C TYR A 151 12.84 10.15 -10.66
N SER A 152 11.89 11.08 -10.73
CA SER A 152 11.72 12.11 -9.72
C SER A 152 10.77 11.67 -8.61
N TYR A 153 10.85 12.34 -7.46
CA TYR A 153 9.96 12.10 -6.33
C TYR A 153 8.46 12.14 -6.71
N PRO A 154 7.96 13.14 -7.47
CA PRO A 154 6.57 13.14 -7.93
C PRO A 154 6.17 11.93 -8.78
N ALA A 155 7.08 11.43 -9.64
CA ALA A 155 6.78 10.25 -10.45
C ALA A 155 6.58 9.00 -9.60
N ILE A 156 7.38 8.85 -8.54
CA ILE A 156 7.25 7.73 -7.60
C ILE A 156 5.91 7.85 -6.85
N VAL A 157 5.56 9.03 -6.36
CA VAL A 157 4.26 9.27 -5.69
C VAL A 157 3.08 8.95 -6.60
N ILE A 158 3.11 9.38 -7.85
CA ILE A 158 2.05 9.08 -8.85
C ILE A 158 1.95 7.56 -9.08
N GLY A 159 3.08 6.89 -9.23
CA GLY A 159 3.11 5.42 -9.36
C GLY A 159 2.52 4.71 -8.15
N MET A 160 2.83 5.18 -6.93
CA MET A 160 2.27 4.67 -5.69
C MET A 160 0.76 4.88 -5.60
N ILE A 161 0.29 6.09 -5.95
CA ILE A 161 -1.15 6.39 -6.00
C ILE A 161 -1.84 5.40 -6.94
N TYR A 162 -1.33 5.23 -8.15
CA TYR A 162 -1.92 4.31 -9.12
C TYR A 162 -2.04 2.88 -8.60
N VAL A 163 -0.99 2.36 -7.95
CA VAL A 163 -0.96 0.97 -7.47
C VAL A 163 -1.81 0.78 -6.22
N LEU A 164 -1.80 1.74 -5.29
CA LEU A 164 -2.35 1.57 -3.94
C LEU A 164 -3.74 2.22 -3.75
N LEU A 165 -4.14 3.14 -4.62
CA LEU A 165 -5.45 3.79 -4.55
C LEU A 165 -6.64 2.81 -4.48
N PRO A 166 -6.69 1.71 -5.26
CA PRO A 166 -7.77 0.75 -5.17
C PRO A 166 -7.93 0.12 -3.78
N PHE A 167 -6.83 -0.14 -3.06
CA PHE A 167 -6.88 -0.70 -1.70
C PHE A 167 -7.54 0.27 -0.73
N MET A 168 -7.21 1.56 -0.81
CA MET A 168 -7.86 2.59 0.00
C MET A 168 -9.35 2.70 -0.32
N ILE A 169 -9.70 2.78 -1.61
CA ILE A 169 -11.10 2.89 -2.04
C ILE A 169 -11.92 1.71 -1.54
N MET A 170 -11.43 0.47 -1.72
CA MET A 170 -12.13 -0.73 -1.29
C MET A 170 -12.27 -0.84 0.22
N SER A 171 -11.26 -0.43 0.97
CA SER A 171 -11.28 -0.42 2.44
C SER A 171 -12.31 0.56 2.98
N VAL A 172 -12.33 1.79 2.46
CA VAL A 172 -13.33 2.80 2.81
C VAL A 172 -14.73 2.38 2.37
N TYR A 173 -14.86 1.87 1.14
CA TYR A 173 -16.11 1.35 0.59
C TYR A 173 -16.72 0.27 1.50
N SER A 174 -15.92 -0.73 1.90
CA SER A 174 -16.38 -1.84 2.76
C SER A 174 -16.91 -1.36 4.13
N SER A 175 -16.36 -0.27 4.66
CA SER A 175 -16.84 0.34 5.90
C SER A 175 -18.07 1.22 5.68
N ALA A 176 -18.06 2.00 4.60
CA ALA A 176 -19.15 2.91 4.27
C ALA A 176 -20.42 2.18 3.79
N GLU A 177 -20.28 1.01 3.17
CA GLU A 177 -21.42 0.18 2.74
C GLU A 177 -22.22 -0.39 3.91
N LYS A 178 -21.53 -0.65 5.04
CA LYS A 178 -22.16 -1.13 6.28
C LYS A 178 -22.81 -0.01 7.12
N LEU A 179 -22.65 1.24 6.69
CA LEU A 179 -23.18 2.39 7.40
C LEU A 179 -24.71 2.41 7.29
N ASP A 180 -25.38 2.45 8.43
CA ASP A 180 -26.80 2.75 8.47
C ASP A 180 -27.02 4.26 8.27
N TRP A 181 -27.55 4.61 7.11
CA TRP A 181 -27.77 6.01 6.71
C TRP A 181 -28.80 6.73 7.56
N SER A 182 -29.64 6.00 8.31
CA SER A 182 -30.61 6.57 9.24
C SER A 182 -29.96 7.45 10.29
N TYR A 183 -28.73 7.15 10.73
CA TYR A 183 -27.98 8.01 11.66
C TYR A 183 -27.67 9.39 11.06
N VAL A 184 -27.37 9.43 9.77
CA VAL A 184 -27.08 10.68 9.07
C VAL A 184 -28.35 11.49 8.86
N GLU A 185 -29.47 10.83 8.58
CA GLU A 185 -30.79 11.44 8.43
C GLU A 185 -31.25 12.00 9.78
N ALA A 186 -31.22 11.23 10.86
CA ALA A 186 -31.59 11.66 12.20
C ALA A 186 -30.77 12.88 12.68
N ALA A 187 -29.47 12.92 12.39
CA ALA A 187 -28.66 14.09 12.74
C ALA A 187 -29.09 15.34 11.97
N ARG A 188 -29.49 15.18 10.71
CA ARG A 188 -30.00 16.30 9.90
C ARG A 188 -31.36 16.78 10.36
N ASP A 189 -32.21 15.87 10.80
CA ASP A 189 -33.52 16.20 11.39
C ASP A 189 -33.38 16.98 12.71
N LEU A 190 -32.29 16.71 13.46
CA LEU A 190 -31.88 17.46 14.64
C LEU A 190 -31.17 18.79 14.32
N GLY A 191 -31.16 19.23 13.05
CA GLY A 191 -30.62 20.51 12.62
C GLY A 191 -29.15 20.51 12.23
N ALA A 192 -28.47 19.37 12.18
CA ALA A 192 -27.08 19.31 11.73
C ALA A 192 -26.99 19.64 10.23
N SER A 193 -26.06 20.52 9.86
CA SER A 193 -25.70 20.75 8.46
C SER A 193 -25.10 19.50 7.82
N ARG A 194 -25.03 19.44 6.47
CA ARG A 194 -24.43 18.31 5.75
C ARG A 194 -22.98 18.06 6.15
N LEU A 195 -22.20 19.11 6.35
CA LEU A 195 -20.81 19.01 6.79
C LEU A 195 -20.70 18.53 8.24
N GLN A 196 -21.54 19.05 9.13
CA GLN A 196 -21.58 18.60 10.52
C GLN A 196 -21.92 17.11 10.60
N ALA A 197 -23.00 16.66 9.94
CA ALA A 197 -23.38 15.24 9.90
C ALA A 197 -22.26 14.36 9.30
N PHE A 198 -21.54 14.86 8.30
CA PHE A 198 -20.39 14.15 7.73
C PHE A 198 -19.26 13.96 8.75
N PHE A 199 -18.79 15.01 9.40
CA PHE A 199 -17.66 14.92 10.33
C PHE A 199 -18.02 14.26 11.66
N THR A 200 -19.25 14.45 12.16
CA THR A 200 -19.66 13.89 13.45
C THR A 200 -20.10 12.44 13.38
N ILE A 201 -20.69 11.99 12.28
CA ILE A 201 -21.27 10.66 12.13
C ILE A 201 -20.54 9.87 11.05
N THR A 202 -20.61 10.32 9.81
CA THR A 202 -20.11 9.54 8.68
C THR A 202 -18.63 9.21 8.82
N LEU A 203 -17.80 10.21 9.02
CA LEU A 203 -16.35 10.04 9.15
C LEU A 203 -15.99 9.14 10.34
N LYS A 204 -16.66 9.32 11.49
CA LYS A 204 -16.39 8.51 12.69
C LYS A 204 -16.76 7.05 12.49
N LEU A 205 -17.89 6.75 11.86
CA LEU A 205 -18.35 5.39 11.61
C LEU A 205 -17.57 4.71 10.48
N THR A 206 -17.02 5.47 9.53
CA THR A 206 -16.15 4.95 8.46
C THR A 206 -14.66 4.97 8.79
N LEU A 207 -14.29 5.54 9.95
CA LEU A 207 -12.89 5.63 10.41
C LEU A 207 -12.16 4.27 10.44
N PRO A 208 -12.78 3.16 10.90
CA PRO A 208 -12.11 1.85 10.85
C PRO A 208 -11.71 1.43 9.44
N GLY A 209 -12.54 1.74 8.44
CA GLY A 209 -12.21 1.51 7.02
C GLY A 209 -11.08 2.41 6.54
N LEU A 210 -11.11 3.69 6.91
CA LEU A 210 -10.03 4.62 6.58
C LEU A 210 -8.70 4.18 7.20
N LEU A 211 -8.68 3.81 8.48
CA LEU A 211 -7.46 3.32 9.15
C LEU A 211 -6.93 2.03 8.52
N SER A 212 -7.81 1.08 8.19
CA SER A 212 -7.41 -0.13 7.47
C SER A 212 -6.81 0.20 6.10
N GLY A 213 -7.42 1.13 5.36
CA GLY A 213 -6.91 1.62 4.08
C GLY A 213 -5.55 2.30 4.22
N VAL A 214 -5.36 3.12 5.27
CA VAL A 214 -4.07 3.75 5.58
C VAL A 214 -3.00 2.69 5.83
N ILE A 215 -3.26 1.67 6.62
CA ILE A 215 -2.29 0.58 6.88
C ILE A 215 -1.96 -0.16 5.57
N LEU A 216 -2.99 -0.51 4.78
CA LEU A 216 -2.83 -1.24 3.51
C LEU A 216 -2.10 -0.45 2.43
N THR A 217 -2.00 0.87 2.56
CA THR A 217 -1.28 1.74 1.62
C THR A 217 0.07 2.18 2.18
N PHE A 218 0.17 2.47 3.46
CA PHE A 218 1.39 2.95 4.10
C PHE A 218 2.49 1.87 4.18
N VAL A 219 2.14 0.65 4.62
CA VAL A 219 3.12 -0.43 4.78
C VAL A 219 3.80 -0.82 3.47
N PRO A 220 3.06 -1.07 2.35
CA PRO A 220 3.70 -1.30 1.06
C PRO A 220 4.49 -0.11 0.55
N SER A 221 4.06 1.12 0.84
CA SER A 221 4.79 2.33 0.44
C SER A 221 6.16 2.43 1.11
N MET A 222 6.27 2.03 2.38
CA MET A 222 7.56 1.93 3.07
C MET A 222 8.47 0.86 2.46
N GLY A 223 7.91 -0.25 1.97
CA GLY A 223 8.65 -1.34 1.32
C GLY A 223 9.27 -0.96 -0.03
N CYS A 224 8.92 0.19 -0.60
CA CYS A 224 9.52 0.72 -1.83
C CYS A 224 10.95 1.27 -1.68
N LEU A 225 11.62 1.00 -0.59
CA LEU A 225 13.04 1.25 -0.34
C LEU A 225 13.95 0.77 -1.50
N LEU A 226 13.50 -0.23 -2.27
CA LEU A 226 14.26 -0.77 -3.41
C LEU A 226 14.52 0.27 -4.51
N TYR A 227 13.72 1.32 -4.58
CA TYR A 227 13.86 2.40 -5.59
C TYR A 227 14.65 3.60 -5.06
N THR A 228 14.85 3.72 -3.76
CA THR A 228 15.51 4.86 -3.12
C THR A 228 16.87 4.51 -2.52
N SER A 229 17.19 3.21 -2.35
CA SER A 229 18.50 2.83 -1.84
C SER A 229 19.59 3.09 -2.90
N PRO A 230 20.67 3.80 -2.54
CA PRO A 230 21.79 3.97 -3.45
C PRO A 230 22.34 2.60 -3.82
N SER A 231 22.54 2.38 -5.12
CA SER A 231 23.15 1.14 -5.61
C SER A 231 24.57 1.03 -5.03
N PRO A 232 25.12 -0.17 -4.78
CA PRO A 232 26.51 -0.34 -4.37
C PRO A 232 27.52 0.32 -5.31
N ARG A 233 27.11 0.65 -6.56
CA ARG A 233 27.91 1.43 -7.52
C ARG A 233 27.92 2.93 -7.22
N ASP A 234 26.87 3.45 -6.63
CA ASP A 234 26.75 4.87 -6.29
C ASP A 234 27.54 5.19 -5.01
N MET A 235 27.63 4.22 -4.09
CA MET A 235 28.48 4.32 -2.89
C MET A 235 29.99 4.30 -3.17
N ARG A 236 30.43 3.87 -4.37
CA ARG A 236 31.84 3.90 -4.77
C ARG A 236 32.26 5.20 -5.47
N ARG A 237 31.32 6.11 -5.72
CA ARG A 237 31.55 7.39 -6.41
C ARG A 237 31.49 8.61 -5.48
N SER A 238 31.15 8.43 -4.24
CA SER A 238 31.26 9.41 -3.14
C SER A 238 32.48 9.11 -2.27
#